data_a8c56cc6e8fe0fa8a51c8d8aa3a632d0
#
_entry.id   a8c56cc6e8fe0fa8a51c8d8aa3a632d0
#
_cell.length_a   1.000
_cell.length_b   1.000
_cell.length_c   1.000
_cell.angle_alpha   90.00
_cell.angle_beta   90.00
_cell.angle_gamma   90.00
#
_symmetry.space_group_name_H-M   'P 1'
#
loop_
_entity.id
_entity.type
_entity.pdbx_description
1 polymer ?
#
loop_
_entity_poly.entity_id
_entity_poly.type
_entity_poly.pdbx_seq_one_letter_code
_entity_poly.pdbx_strand_id
1 'polypeptide(L)'
;MDKKKLEAFKKRLETRQQELRRTVNRTQADGRSADEDTAQDIADRAASSYNKEFLFSQSNNDRQTLQMVEKALARIREGSFGECIHCGKEINAKRLEAVPWTRHCIECQEKLEQGMLEEAPR
;
A
#
# COMPACT_ATOMS: atom_id res chain seq x y z
N MET A 1 -17.30 10.69 -11.34
CA MET A 1 -17.71 10.19 -10.00
C MET A 1 -18.42 11.30 -9.26
N ASP A 2 -19.49 10.95 -8.54
CA ASP A 2 -20.25 11.88 -7.72
C ASP A 2 -19.36 12.49 -6.63
N LYS A 3 -19.55 13.77 -6.36
CA LYS A 3 -18.78 14.54 -5.38
C LYS A 3 -18.85 13.94 -3.97
N LYS A 4 -20.02 13.44 -3.58
CA LYS A 4 -20.22 12.79 -2.28
C LYS A 4 -19.43 11.49 -2.16
N LYS A 5 -19.42 10.68 -3.21
CA LYS A 5 -18.66 9.44 -3.26
C LYS A 5 -17.17 9.73 -3.22
N LEU A 6 -16.73 10.74 -3.94
CA LEU A 6 -15.34 11.17 -3.97
C LEU A 6 -14.86 11.61 -2.59
N GLU A 7 -15.66 12.38 -1.87
CA GLU A 7 -15.36 12.79 -0.51
C GLU A 7 -15.30 11.61 0.46
N ALA A 8 -16.21 10.64 0.30
CA ALA A 8 -16.20 9.42 1.11
C ALA A 8 -14.92 8.62 0.87
N PHE A 9 -14.50 8.44 -0.36
CA PHE A 9 -13.25 7.76 -0.69
C PHE A 9 -12.04 8.52 -0.17
N LYS A 10 -12.05 9.84 -0.26
CA LYS A 10 -10.98 10.69 0.27
C LYS A 10 -10.81 10.46 1.77
N LYS A 11 -11.89 10.46 2.53
CA LYS A 11 -11.85 10.22 3.97
C LYS A 11 -11.31 8.82 4.31
N ARG A 12 -11.77 7.81 3.59
CA ARG A 12 -11.29 6.44 3.77
C ARG A 12 -9.78 6.34 3.49
N LEU A 13 -9.32 6.96 2.43
CA LEU A 13 -7.91 6.97 2.05
C LEU A 13 -7.06 7.73 3.07
N GLU A 14 -7.52 8.86 3.55
CA GLU A 14 -6.82 9.64 4.58
C GLU A 14 -6.70 8.85 5.89
N THR A 15 -7.77 8.17 6.30
CA THR A 15 -7.76 7.32 7.49
C THR A 15 -6.75 6.18 7.32
N ARG A 16 -6.78 5.51 6.18
CA ARG A 16 -5.84 4.43 5.87
C ARG A 16 -4.40 4.92 5.82
N GLN A 17 -4.18 6.09 5.26
CA GLN A 17 -2.87 6.74 5.21
C GLN A 17 -2.30 6.92 6.62
N GLN A 18 -3.10 7.43 7.54
CA GLN A 18 -2.67 7.64 8.93
C GLN A 18 -2.35 6.32 9.63
N GLU A 19 -3.21 5.32 9.45
CA GLU A 19 -2.99 3.99 10.01
C GLU A 19 -1.68 3.38 9.51
N LEU A 20 -1.46 3.45 8.20
CA LEU A 20 -0.26 2.89 7.58
C LEU A 20 1.01 3.63 8.02
N ARG A 21 0.95 4.95 8.15
CA ARG A 21 2.09 5.73 8.64
C ARG A 21 2.46 5.34 10.06
N ARG A 22 1.48 5.16 10.93
CA ARG A 22 1.71 4.70 12.31
C ARG A 22 2.32 3.31 12.33
N THR A 23 1.77 2.40 11.54
CA THR A 23 2.25 1.01 11.46
C THR A 23 3.67 0.94 10.94
N VAL A 24 3.99 1.67 9.88
CA VAL A 24 5.35 1.72 9.31
C VAL A 24 6.33 2.26 10.33
N ASN A 25 6.02 3.37 10.99
CA ASN A 25 6.89 3.97 11.99
C ASN A 25 7.12 3.02 13.17
N ARG A 26 6.07 2.37 13.66
CA ARG A 26 6.16 1.41 14.76
C ARG A 26 6.99 0.18 14.38
N THR A 27 6.74 -0.36 13.20
CA THR A 27 7.48 -1.54 12.71
C THR A 27 8.97 -1.24 12.58
N GLN A 28 9.32 -0.04 12.13
CA GLN A 28 10.71 0.40 12.07
C GLN A 28 11.34 0.51 13.46
N ALA A 29 10.61 1.06 14.42
CA ALA A 29 11.07 1.18 15.80
C ALA A 29 11.27 -0.21 16.43
N ASP A 30 10.32 -1.11 16.24
CA ASP A 30 10.41 -2.49 16.72
C ASP A 30 11.60 -3.23 16.08
N GLY A 31 11.83 -3.02 14.79
CA GLY A 31 12.97 -3.58 14.08
C GLY A 31 14.31 -3.07 14.62
N ARG A 32 14.38 -1.79 14.98
CA ARG A 32 15.57 -1.21 15.60
C ARG A 32 15.82 -1.78 17.00
N SER A 33 14.75 -1.93 17.78
CA SER A 33 14.84 -2.54 19.12
C SER A 33 15.34 -3.98 19.04
N ALA A 34 14.87 -4.75 18.06
CA ALA A 34 15.35 -6.11 17.83
C ALA A 34 16.83 -6.15 17.44
N ASP A 35 17.34 -5.13 16.74
CA ASP A 35 18.75 -4.99 16.39
C ASP A 35 19.61 -4.66 17.60
N GLU A 36 19.09 -3.85 18.50
CA GLU A 36 19.81 -3.42 19.71
C GLU A 36 19.86 -4.51 20.79
N ASP A 37 18.89 -5.41 20.79
CA ASP A 37 18.84 -6.53 21.71
C ASP A 37 19.91 -7.55 21.33
N THR A 38 21.03 -7.54 22.05
CA THR A 38 22.11 -8.52 21.86
C THR A 38 21.67 -9.88 22.36
N ALA A 39 21.42 -10.80 21.44
CA ALA A 39 21.16 -12.19 21.78
C ALA A 39 22.40 -12.83 22.42
N GLN A 40 22.22 -13.49 23.55
CA GLN A 40 23.36 -14.06 24.34
C GLN A 40 23.77 -15.46 23.87
N ASP A 41 22.91 -16.13 23.07
CA ASP A 41 23.23 -17.44 22.52
C ASP A 41 22.77 -17.56 21.05
N ILE A 42 23.18 -18.68 20.43
CA ILE A 42 22.90 -18.91 19.00
C ILE A 42 21.40 -19.02 18.71
N ALA A 43 20.62 -19.63 19.61
CA ALA A 43 19.18 -19.80 19.45
C ALA A 43 18.46 -18.44 19.52
N ASP A 44 18.87 -17.60 20.46
CA ASP A 44 18.31 -16.24 20.60
C ASP A 44 18.67 -15.38 19.39
N ARG A 45 19.88 -15.52 18.86
CA ARG A 45 20.30 -14.82 17.64
C ARG A 45 19.46 -15.24 16.44
N ALA A 46 19.19 -16.53 16.28
CA ALA A 46 18.38 -17.05 15.20
C ALA A 46 16.95 -16.53 15.29
N ALA A 47 16.35 -16.53 16.47
CA ALA A 47 15.01 -16.00 16.71
C ALA A 47 14.94 -14.50 16.44
N SER A 48 15.95 -13.73 16.88
CA SER A 48 16.03 -12.28 16.63
C SER A 48 16.15 -11.99 15.14
N SER A 49 16.97 -12.73 14.40
CA SER A 49 17.12 -12.56 12.96
C SER A 49 15.83 -12.86 12.22
N TYR A 50 15.11 -13.93 12.61
CA TYR A 50 13.83 -14.29 12.02
C TYR A 50 12.79 -13.18 12.24
N ASN A 51 12.67 -12.68 13.46
CA ASN A 51 11.76 -11.58 13.79
C ASN A 51 12.09 -10.33 13.01
N LYS A 52 13.36 -10.01 12.87
CA LYS A 52 13.83 -8.87 12.11
C LYS A 52 13.44 -8.97 10.64
N GLU A 53 13.64 -10.12 10.01
CA GLU A 53 13.24 -10.37 8.62
C GLU A 53 11.73 -10.24 8.44
N PHE A 54 10.94 -10.77 9.36
CA PHE A 54 9.48 -10.67 9.33
C PHE A 54 9.02 -9.22 9.43
N LEU A 55 9.56 -8.46 10.38
CA LEU A 55 9.23 -7.04 10.55
C LEU A 55 9.64 -6.22 9.33
N PHE A 56 10.76 -6.53 8.73
CA PHE A 56 11.24 -5.88 7.51
C PHE A 56 10.30 -6.12 6.35
N SER A 57 9.88 -7.37 6.14
CA SER A 57 8.96 -7.74 5.07
C SER A 57 7.60 -7.07 5.22
N GLN A 58 7.06 -7.06 6.44
CA GLN A 58 5.77 -6.40 6.74
C GLN A 58 5.86 -4.90 6.51
N SER A 59 6.94 -4.28 6.97
CA SER A 59 7.18 -2.85 6.76
C SER A 59 7.26 -2.49 5.28
N ASN A 60 7.89 -3.33 4.47
CA ASN A 60 7.96 -3.14 3.02
C ASN A 60 6.59 -3.17 2.37
N ASN A 61 5.75 -4.15 2.73
CA ASN A 61 4.39 -4.26 2.21
C ASN A 61 3.55 -3.04 2.59
N ASP A 62 3.65 -2.61 3.84
CA ASP A 62 2.92 -1.45 4.34
C ASP A 62 3.37 -0.16 3.66
N ARG A 63 4.66 0.00 3.40
CA ARG A 63 5.19 1.15 2.66
C ARG A 63 4.68 1.20 1.23
N GLN A 64 4.62 0.06 0.55
CA GLN A 64 4.09 -0.03 -0.80
C GLN A 64 2.62 0.35 -0.83
N THR A 65 1.84 -0.17 0.12
CA THR A 65 0.42 0.18 0.24
C THR A 65 0.24 1.66 0.55
N LEU A 66 1.06 2.21 1.43
CA LEU A 66 1.04 3.64 1.76
C LEU A 66 1.30 4.51 0.53
N GLN A 67 2.28 4.14 -0.31
CA GLN A 67 2.55 4.83 -1.56
C GLN A 67 1.35 4.80 -2.50
N MET A 68 0.69 3.65 -2.60
CA MET A 68 -0.53 3.51 -3.42
C MET A 68 -1.66 4.40 -2.91
N VAL A 69 -1.84 4.46 -1.59
CA VAL A 69 -2.84 5.33 -0.95
C VAL A 69 -2.55 6.80 -1.23
N GLU A 70 -1.30 7.21 -1.09
CA GLU A 70 -0.88 8.60 -1.35
C GLU A 70 -1.07 8.99 -2.81
N LYS A 71 -0.77 8.08 -3.73
CA LYS A 71 -1.01 8.27 -5.17
C LYS A 71 -2.51 8.37 -5.48
N ALA A 72 -3.34 7.58 -4.80
CA ALA A 72 -4.78 7.65 -4.95
C ALA A 72 -5.32 9.02 -4.50
N LEU A 73 -4.83 9.53 -3.37
CA LEU A 73 -5.17 10.87 -2.89
C LEU A 73 -4.73 11.96 -3.88
N ALA A 74 -3.57 11.79 -4.50
CA ALA A 74 -3.11 12.70 -5.55
C ALA A 74 -4.06 12.69 -6.75
N ARG A 75 -4.54 11.52 -7.17
CA ARG A 75 -5.51 11.41 -8.28
C ARG A 75 -6.84 12.08 -7.95
N ILE A 76 -7.27 12.06 -6.70
CA ILE A 76 -8.46 12.80 -6.27
C ILE A 76 -8.25 14.30 -6.50
N ARG A 77 -7.09 14.84 -6.13
CA ARG A 77 -6.76 16.25 -6.34
C ARG A 77 -6.66 16.60 -7.83
N GLU A 78 -6.16 15.69 -8.66
CA GLU A 78 -6.01 15.86 -10.10
C GLU A 78 -7.29 15.64 -10.88
N GLY A 79 -8.30 15.03 -10.27
CA GLY A 79 -9.57 14.75 -10.93
C GLY A 79 -9.58 13.46 -11.74
N SER A 80 -8.59 12.58 -11.57
CA SER A 80 -8.48 11.33 -12.32
C SER A 80 -8.76 10.09 -11.45
N PHE A 81 -9.25 10.28 -10.24
CA PHE A 81 -9.56 9.16 -9.35
C PHE A 81 -10.69 8.29 -9.93
N GLY A 82 -10.52 6.97 -9.83
CA GLY A 82 -11.49 6.01 -10.35
C GLY A 82 -11.26 5.61 -11.79
N GLU A 83 -10.27 6.19 -12.45
CA GLU A 83 -9.87 5.81 -13.80
C GLU A 83 -8.64 4.93 -13.79
N CYS A 84 -8.62 3.91 -14.65
CA CYS A 84 -7.44 3.07 -14.83
C CYS A 84 -6.29 3.92 -15.39
N ILE A 85 -5.12 3.87 -14.76
CA ILE A 85 -3.97 4.67 -15.19
C ILE A 85 -3.39 4.19 -16.52
N HIS A 86 -3.72 2.97 -16.95
CA HIS A 86 -3.21 2.41 -18.19
C HIS A 86 -4.16 2.62 -19.36
N CYS A 87 -5.44 2.21 -19.25
CA CYS A 87 -6.39 2.26 -20.35
C CYS A 87 -7.37 3.45 -20.28
N GLY A 88 -7.43 4.15 -19.17
CA GLY A 88 -8.30 5.31 -18.98
C GLY A 88 -9.77 4.98 -18.72
N LYS A 89 -10.16 3.72 -18.73
CA LYS A 89 -11.53 3.32 -18.46
C LYS A 89 -11.84 3.44 -16.97
N GLU A 90 -13.12 3.62 -16.65
CA GLU A 90 -13.55 3.62 -15.25
C GLU A 90 -13.31 2.28 -14.61
N ILE A 91 -12.79 2.31 -13.38
CA ILE A 91 -12.63 1.13 -12.55
C ILE A 91 -13.99 0.79 -11.94
N ASN A 92 -14.33 -0.50 -11.90
CA ASN A 92 -15.59 -0.96 -11.32
C ASN A 92 -15.77 -0.46 -9.89
N ALA A 93 -16.97 0.05 -9.58
CA ALA A 93 -17.27 0.62 -8.26
C ALA A 93 -17.03 -0.36 -7.12
N LYS A 94 -17.37 -1.63 -7.31
CA LYS A 94 -17.15 -2.69 -6.30
C LYS A 94 -15.66 -2.88 -6.03
N ARG A 95 -14.84 -2.80 -7.06
CA ARG A 95 -13.39 -2.91 -6.93
C ARG A 95 -12.81 -1.72 -6.17
N LEU A 96 -13.29 -0.51 -6.45
CA LEU A 96 -12.90 0.68 -5.72
C LEU A 96 -13.32 0.64 -4.25
N GLU A 97 -14.50 0.12 -3.95
CA GLU A 97 -14.96 -0.03 -2.57
C GLU A 97 -14.11 -1.03 -1.80
N ALA A 98 -13.70 -2.12 -2.43
CA ALA A 98 -12.84 -3.12 -1.81
C ALA A 98 -11.41 -2.63 -1.63
N VAL A 99 -10.86 -1.96 -2.66
CA VAL A 99 -9.48 -1.47 -2.67
C VAL A 99 -9.46 -0.03 -3.19
N PRO A 100 -9.69 0.97 -2.32
CA PRO A 100 -9.80 2.38 -2.77
C PRO A 100 -8.54 2.92 -3.44
N TRP A 101 -7.38 2.34 -3.16
CA TRP A 101 -6.12 2.77 -3.76
C TRP A 101 -5.78 2.05 -5.07
N THR A 102 -6.70 1.23 -5.60
CA THR A 102 -6.45 0.55 -6.86
C THR A 102 -6.28 1.55 -8.00
N ARG A 103 -5.35 1.28 -8.89
CA ARG A 103 -5.01 2.15 -10.03
C ARG A 103 -5.27 1.52 -11.38
N HIS A 104 -5.60 0.23 -11.41
CA HIS A 104 -5.88 -0.51 -12.63
C HIS A 104 -7.28 -1.09 -12.61
N CYS A 105 -7.94 -1.14 -13.78
CA CYS A 105 -9.13 -1.95 -13.95
C CYS A 105 -8.76 -3.43 -13.89
N ILE A 106 -9.75 -4.31 -13.74
CA ILE A 106 -9.50 -5.74 -13.60
C ILE A 106 -8.74 -6.32 -14.80
N GLU A 107 -9.08 -5.88 -16.01
CA GLU A 107 -8.43 -6.33 -17.24
C GLU A 107 -6.95 -5.96 -17.27
N CYS A 108 -6.62 -4.71 -16.96
CA CYS A 108 -5.23 -4.26 -16.92
C CYS A 108 -4.44 -4.90 -15.79
N GLN A 109 -5.08 -5.13 -14.64
CA GLN A 109 -4.45 -5.80 -13.51
C GLN A 109 -4.10 -7.24 -13.86
N GLU A 110 -5.01 -7.96 -14.53
CA GLU A 110 -4.75 -9.31 -15.00
C GLU A 110 -3.59 -9.37 -15.99
N LYS A 111 -3.55 -8.42 -16.93
CA LYS A 111 -2.45 -8.33 -17.91
C LYS A 111 -1.12 -8.03 -17.23
N LEU A 112 -1.14 -7.17 -16.23
CA LEU A 112 0.06 -6.85 -15.45
C LEU A 112 0.59 -8.10 -14.72
N GLU A 113 -0.29 -8.84 -14.09
CA GLU A 113 0.05 -10.08 -13.37
C GLU A 113 0.56 -11.17 -14.31
N GLN A 114 0.08 -11.20 -15.56
CA GLN A 114 0.53 -12.12 -16.58
C GLN A 114 1.82 -11.66 -17.28
N GLY A 115 2.35 -10.49 -16.93
CA GLY A 115 3.55 -9.93 -17.54
C GLY A 115 3.33 -9.33 -18.91
N MET A 116 2.08 -9.11 -19.32
CA MET A 116 1.75 -8.50 -20.61
C MET A 116 1.85 -6.99 -20.63
N LEU A 117 1.85 -6.36 -19.45
CA LEU A 117 1.99 -4.92 -19.28
C LEU A 117 3.09 -4.62 -18.29
N GLU A 118 3.81 -3.53 -18.55
CA GLU A 118 4.74 -2.98 -17.57
C GLU A 118 3.98 -2.05 -16.63
N GLU A 119 4.36 -2.05 -15.36
CA GLU A 119 3.78 -1.16 -14.39
C GLU A 119 4.17 0.28 -14.71
N ALA A 120 3.18 1.14 -15.01
CA ALA A 120 3.45 2.52 -15.34
C ALA A 120 3.92 3.28 -14.08
N PRO A 121 5.04 4.02 -14.16
CA PRO A 121 5.50 4.86 -13.07
C PRO A 121 4.57 6.07 -12.92
N ARG A 122 3.88 6.14 -11.80
CA ARG A 122 3.02 7.29 -11.52
C ARG A 122 2.84 7.57 -10.05
#